data_00330fdb51d2059a5bfc32ebe4b676e6
#
_entry.id   00330fdb51d2059a5bfc32ebe4b676e6
#
_cell.length_a   1.000
_cell.length_b   1.000
_cell.length_c   1.000
_cell.angle_alpha   90.00
_cell.angle_beta   90.00
_cell.angle_gamma   90.00
#
_symmetry.space_group_name_H-M   'P 1'
#
loop_
_entity.id
_entity.type
_entity.pdbx_description
1 polymer ?
#
loop_
_entity_poly.entity_id
_entity_poly.type
_entity_poly.pdbx_seq_one_letter_code
_entity_poly.pdbx_strand_id
1 'polypeptide(L)'
;MKKYFFRSQTIHLLVFALINFSSVALVWSSEKFITGFSDLPIMPGMQELPDANISFDTASGRIVEAFAKPEQNVEKILSFYKNVLPQLGWRVKSDTMFVRDTEILNLDLRKERDSVIVQFSLKPQ
;
A
#
# COMPACT_ATOMS: atom_id res chain seq x y z
N MET A 1 44.84 50.39 53.79
CA MET A 1 44.53 50.28 52.38
C MET A 1 44.10 48.83 52.07
N LYS A 2 42.84 48.54 51.95
CA LYS A 2 42.31 47.20 51.66
C LYS A 2 41.99 47.14 50.17
N LYS A 3 42.74 46.35 49.42
CA LYS A 3 42.45 46.04 48.05
C LYS A 3 41.35 45.03 48.03
N TYR A 4 40.18 45.41 47.55
CA TYR A 4 39.07 44.49 47.31
C TYR A 4 39.31 43.82 45.97
N PHE A 5 39.62 42.54 46.05
CA PHE A 5 39.77 41.70 44.88
C PHE A 5 38.37 41.26 44.39
N PHE A 6 37.88 41.89 43.34
CA PHE A 6 36.61 41.53 42.75
C PHE A 6 36.83 40.28 41.92
N ARG A 7 36.46 39.12 42.45
CA ARG A 7 36.42 37.88 41.67
C ARG A 7 35.14 37.92 40.83
N SER A 8 35.34 38.23 39.55
CA SER A 8 34.32 38.03 38.53
C SER A 8 34.04 36.53 38.40
N GLN A 9 32.94 36.08 38.96
CA GLN A 9 32.42 34.76 38.66
C GLN A 9 31.65 34.88 37.36
N THR A 10 32.29 34.45 36.28
CA THR A 10 31.61 34.17 35.00
C THR A 10 30.70 32.99 35.20
N ILE A 11 29.43 33.29 35.35
CA ILE A 11 28.37 32.31 35.32
C ILE A 11 28.27 31.80 33.89
N HIS A 12 28.82 30.61 33.66
CA HIS A 12 28.59 29.88 32.44
C HIS A 12 27.17 29.35 32.47
N LEU A 13 26.25 30.11 31.85
CA LEU A 13 24.91 29.67 31.57
C LEU A 13 25.02 28.58 30.51
N LEU A 14 25.05 27.32 30.94
CA LEU A 14 24.98 26.16 30.12
C LEU A 14 23.50 26.06 29.66
N VAL A 15 23.22 26.68 28.51
CA VAL A 15 21.97 26.48 27.81
C VAL A 15 22.01 25.07 27.26
N PHE A 16 21.42 24.13 27.99
CA PHE A 16 21.13 22.80 27.52
C PHE A 16 19.98 22.93 26.50
N ALA A 17 20.32 23.09 25.25
CA ALA A 17 19.38 22.95 24.16
C ALA A 17 18.91 21.50 24.14
N LEU A 18 17.75 21.24 24.74
CA LEU A 18 16.99 20.00 24.56
C LEU A 18 16.55 19.93 23.10
N ILE A 19 17.40 19.33 22.29
CA ILE A 19 17.01 18.91 20.95
C ILE A 19 16.00 17.76 21.16
N ASN A 20 14.72 18.10 21.14
CA ASN A 20 13.65 17.13 21.02
C ASN A 20 13.82 16.46 19.65
N PHE A 21 14.55 15.35 19.63
CA PHE A 21 14.58 14.44 18.51
C PHE A 21 13.21 13.76 18.49
N SER A 22 12.23 14.43 17.85
CA SER A 22 10.97 13.80 17.53
C SER A 22 11.30 12.65 16.60
N SER A 23 11.46 11.45 17.17
CA SER A 23 11.54 10.21 16.41
C SER A 23 10.23 10.10 15.64
N VAL A 24 10.23 10.53 14.38
CA VAL A 24 9.19 10.18 13.44
C VAL A 24 9.32 8.66 13.27
N ALA A 25 8.55 7.92 14.05
CA ALA A 25 8.37 6.51 13.81
C ALA A 25 7.76 6.39 12.42
N LEU A 26 8.57 5.99 11.44
CA LEU A 26 8.08 5.48 10.18
C LEU A 26 7.22 4.28 10.52
N VAL A 27 5.93 4.51 10.63
CA VAL A 27 4.95 3.42 10.68
C VAL A 27 5.02 2.77 9.30
N TRP A 28 5.78 1.71 9.20
CA TRP A 28 5.70 0.80 8.07
C TRP A 28 4.31 0.19 8.17
N SER A 29 3.38 0.79 7.45
CA SER A 29 2.12 0.11 7.16
C SER A 29 2.52 -1.16 6.41
N SER A 30 2.36 -2.33 7.03
CA SER A 30 2.57 -3.60 6.35
C SER A 30 1.60 -3.62 5.17
N GLU A 31 2.16 -3.51 3.96
CA GLU A 31 1.35 -3.67 2.75
C GLU A 31 0.68 -5.03 2.81
N LYS A 32 -0.64 -5.02 2.82
CA LYS A 32 -1.41 -6.24 2.74
C LYS A 32 -1.60 -6.57 1.27
N PHE A 33 -1.32 -7.81 0.92
CA PHE A 33 -1.55 -8.33 -0.43
C PHE A 33 -2.82 -9.17 -0.46
N ILE A 34 -3.43 -9.21 -1.63
CA ILE A 34 -4.61 -10.04 -1.87
C ILE A 34 -4.18 -11.51 -1.86
N THR A 35 -4.90 -12.33 -1.12
CA THR A 35 -4.61 -13.76 -0.97
C THR A 35 -4.60 -14.47 -2.33
N GLY A 36 -3.57 -15.26 -2.58
CA GLY A 36 -3.32 -15.95 -3.86
C GLY A 36 -2.46 -15.16 -4.84
N PHE A 37 -2.23 -13.87 -4.57
CA PHE A 37 -1.30 -13.04 -5.33
C PHE A 37 -0.04 -12.76 -4.50
N SER A 38 1.12 -12.85 -5.14
CA SER A 38 2.40 -12.62 -4.44
C SER A 38 2.65 -11.15 -4.12
N ASP A 39 2.13 -10.24 -4.93
CA ASP A 39 2.48 -8.83 -4.91
C ASP A 39 1.33 -7.89 -5.32
N LEU A 40 0.08 -8.35 -5.33
CA LEU A 40 -1.07 -7.50 -5.62
C LEU A 40 -1.54 -6.82 -4.32
N PRO A 41 -1.29 -5.51 -4.16
CA PRO A 41 -1.65 -4.82 -2.92
C PRO A 41 -3.18 -4.68 -2.80
N ILE A 42 -3.67 -4.83 -1.58
CA ILE A 42 -5.06 -4.51 -1.26
C ILE A 42 -5.18 -2.99 -1.06
N MET A 43 -6.14 -2.37 -1.74
CA MET A 43 -6.40 -0.94 -1.56
C MET A 43 -6.81 -0.64 -0.11
N PRO A 44 -6.31 0.43 0.53
CA PRO A 44 -6.75 0.82 1.86
C PRO A 44 -8.28 0.95 1.97
N GLY A 45 -8.87 0.37 3.01
CA GLY A 45 -10.32 0.33 3.21
C GLY A 45 -11.05 -0.78 2.44
N MET A 46 -10.34 -1.56 1.64
CA MET A 46 -10.89 -2.72 0.94
C MET A 46 -10.85 -3.95 1.86
N GLN A 47 -11.95 -4.68 1.92
CA GLN A 47 -12.08 -5.93 2.66
C GLN A 47 -12.05 -7.10 1.71
N GLU A 48 -11.10 -8.01 1.90
CA GLU A 48 -11.01 -9.25 1.13
C GLU A 48 -12.13 -10.23 1.52
N LEU A 49 -12.59 -11.02 0.54
CA LEU A 49 -13.58 -12.08 0.71
C LEU A 49 -12.91 -13.43 0.41
N PRO A 50 -12.05 -13.94 1.33
CA PRO A 50 -11.14 -15.05 1.04
C PRO A 50 -11.86 -16.37 0.75
N ASP A 51 -13.05 -16.59 1.29
CA ASP A 51 -13.82 -17.83 1.09
C ASP A 51 -14.27 -18.03 -0.37
N ALA A 52 -14.25 -16.97 -1.18
CA ALA A 52 -14.59 -17.03 -2.60
C ALA A 52 -13.35 -17.19 -3.51
N ASN A 53 -12.14 -17.16 -2.95
CA ASN A 53 -10.91 -17.19 -3.73
C ASN A 53 -10.66 -18.59 -4.32
N ILE A 54 -10.14 -18.58 -5.54
CA ILE A 54 -9.76 -19.79 -6.28
C ILE A 54 -8.30 -19.61 -6.73
N SER A 55 -7.50 -20.65 -6.55
CA SER A 55 -6.13 -20.68 -7.06
C SER A 55 -5.75 -22.10 -7.46
N PHE A 56 -5.29 -22.25 -8.70
CA PHE A 56 -4.77 -23.54 -9.19
C PHE A 56 -3.78 -23.35 -10.33
N ASP A 57 -2.89 -24.32 -10.48
CA ASP A 57 -1.89 -24.34 -11.53
C ASP A 57 -2.37 -25.14 -12.72
N THR A 58 -2.01 -24.65 -13.92
CA THR A 58 -2.25 -25.30 -15.20
C THR A 58 -0.93 -25.50 -15.95
N ALA A 59 -0.96 -26.27 -17.02
CA ALA A 59 0.21 -26.43 -17.89
C ALA A 59 0.69 -25.11 -18.51
N SER A 60 -0.21 -24.14 -18.69
CA SER A 60 0.09 -22.83 -19.27
C SER A 60 0.48 -21.78 -18.24
N GLY A 61 0.28 -22.04 -16.94
CA GLY A 61 0.52 -21.13 -15.85
C GLY A 61 -0.57 -21.19 -14.79
N ARG A 62 -0.53 -20.30 -13.84
CA ARG A 62 -1.49 -20.25 -12.75
C ARG A 62 -2.75 -19.49 -13.11
N ILE A 63 -3.85 -19.88 -12.50
CA ILE A 63 -5.12 -19.16 -12.52
C ILE A 63 -5.46 -18.79 -11.07
N VAL A 64 -5.71 -17.52 -10.84
CA VAL A 64 -6.08 -17.02 -9.49
C VAL A 64 -7.29 -16.11 -9.65
N GLU A 65 -8.29 -16.33 -8.82
CA GLU A 65 -9.42 -15.42 -8.66
C GLU A 65 -9.54 -15.03 -7.20
N ALA A 66 -9.66 -13.75 -6.93
CA ALA A 66 -9.87 -13.21 -5.60
C ALA A 66 -10.94 -12.13 -5.64
N PHE A 67 -11.62 -11.95 -4.52
CA PHE A 67 -12.74 -11.04 -4.40
C PHE A 67 -12.54 -10.13 -3.21
N ALA A 68 -12.90 -8.87 -3.38
CA ALA A 68 -12.84 -7.90 -2.31
C ALA A 68 -13.99 -6.89 -2.40
N LYS A 69 -14.38 -6.39 -1.24
CA LYS A 69 -15.39 -5.34 -1.09
C LYS A 69 -14.69 -4.02 -0.74
N PRO A 70 -14.68 -3.06 -1.65
CA PRO A 70 -14.12 -1.74 -1.40
C PRO A 70 -15.10 -0.84 -0.64
N GLU A 71 -14.56 0.17 0.03
CA GLU A 71 -15.33 1.30 0.58
C GLU A 71 -15.40 2.48 -0.40
N GLN A 72 -14.47 2.52 -1.36
CA GLN A 72 -14.35 3.60 -2.34
C GLN A 72 -15.23 3.35 -3.57
N ASN A 73 -15.44 4.42 -4.34
CA ASN A 73 -16.15 4.34 -5.61
C ASN A 73 -15.26 3.73 -6.72
N VAL A 74 -15.89 3.40 -7.84
CA VAL A 74 -15.23 2.74 -8.98
C VAL A 74 -14.05 3.54 -9.51
N GLU A 75 -14.19 4.86 -9.64
CA GLU A 75 -13.15 5.74 -10.18
C GLU A 75 -11.89 5.72 -9.32
N LYS A 76 -12.06 5.73 -7.99
CA LYS A 76 -10.94 5.67 -7.04
C LYS A 76 -10.25 4.32 -7.06
N ILE A 77 -11.00 3.24 -7.20
CA ILE A 77 -10.46 1.87 -7.30
C ILE A 77 -9.60 1.74 -8.56
N LEU A 78 -10.14 2.12 -9.71
CA LEU A 78 -9.43 2.07 -10.98
C LEU A 78 -8.18 2.95 -10.96
N SER A 79 -8.28 4.16 -10.42
CA SER A 79 -7.16 5.08 -10.28
C SER A 79 -6.06 4.50 -9.39
N PHE A 80 -6.41 3.87 -8.28
CA PHE A 80 -5.44 3.23 -7.39
C PHE A 80 -4.62 2.15 -8.12
N TYR A 81 -5.28 1.19 -8.76
CA TYR A 81 -4.59 0.10 -9.43
C TYR A 81 -3.83 0.57 -10.69
N LYS A 82 -4.36 1.54 -11.41
CA LYS A 82 -3.68 2.15 -12.55
C LYS A 82 -2.37 2.86 -12.16
N ASN A 83 -2.30 3.39 -10.95
CA ASN A 83 -1.09 4.03 -10.42
C ASN A 83 -0.11 3.05 -9.77
N VAL A 84 -0.61 2.03 -9.07
CA VAL A 84 0.23 1.11 -8.30
C VAL A 84 0.80 -0.01 -9.17
N LEU A 85 0.00 -0.61 -10.03
CA LEU A 85 0.42 -1.78 -10.81
C LEU A 85 1.59 -1.54 -11.75
N PRO A 86 1.74 -0.38 -12.43
CA PRO A 86 2.95 -0.10 -13.21
C PRO A 86 4.24 -0.10 -12.39
N GLN A 87 4.19 0.31 -11.13
CA GLN A 87 5.34 0.28 -10.21
C GLN A 87 5.78 -1.15 -9.87
N LEU A 88 4.89 -2.11 -10.05
CA LEU A 88 5.11 -3.55 -9.85
C LEU A 88 5.40 -4.32 -11.15
N GLY A 89 5.66 -3.58 -12.22
CA GLY A 89 6.02 -4.15 -13.52
C GLY A 89 4.84 -4.50 -14.43
N TRP A 90 3.62 -4.19 -14.04
CA TRP A 90 2.44 -4.38 -14.89
C TRP A 90 2.32 -3.29 -15.95
N ARG A 91 2.03 -3.65 -17.17
CA ARG A 91 1.72 -2.72 -18.25
C ARG A 91 0.21 -2.56 -18.37
N VAL A 92 -0.25 -1.32 -18.40
CA VAL A 92 -1.67 -0.98 -18.59
C VAL A 92 -2.09 -1.28 -20.03
N LYS A 93 -3.12 -2.11 -20.18
CA LYS A 93 -3.78 -2.37 -21.48
C LYS A 93 -5.12 -1.64 -21.60
N SER A 94 -5.85 -1.55 -20.49
CA SER A 94 -7.07 -0.76 -20.34
C SER A 94 -7.22 -0.33 -18.89
N ASP A 95 -8.30 0.34 -18.55
CA ASP A 95 -8.57 0.73 -17.17
C ASP A 95 -8.73 -0.46 -16.21
N THR A 96 -9.01 -1.65 -16.76
CA THR A 96 -9.27 -2.88 -16.00
C THR A 96 -8.36 -4.04 -16.37
N MET A 97 -7.48 -3.89 -17.36
CA MET A 97 -6.61 -4.97 -17.86
C MET A 97 -5.15 -4.57 -17.80
N PHE A 98 -4.35 -5.45 -17.21
CA PHE A 98 -2.90 -5.29 -17.04
C PHE A 98 -2.19 -6.56 -17.48
N VAL A 99 -1.01 -6.43 -18.04
CA VAL A 99 -0.18 -7.57 -18.46
C VAL A 99 1.22 -7.46 -17.88
N ARG A 100 1.76 -8.59 -17.46
CA ARG A 100 3.13 -8.72 -17.00
C ARG A 100 3.66 -10.10 -17.38
N ASP A 101 4.82 -10.13 -18.01
CA ASP A 101 5.42 -11.37 -18.54
C ASP A 101 4.41 -12.18 -19.39
N THR A 102 4.02 -13.33 -18.92
CA THR A 102 3.05 -14.23 -19.57
C THR A 102 1.68 -14.22 -18.89
N GLU A 103 1.41 -13.23 -18.03
CA GLU A 103 0.18 -13.17 -17.24
C GLU A 103 -0.68 -11.98 -17.62
N ILE A 104 -1.99 -12.18 -17.54
CA ILE A 104 -3.01 -11.13 -17.66
C ILE A 104 -3.74 -11.02 -16.33
N LEU A 105 -3.78 -9.81 -15.77
CA LEU A 105 -4.59 -9.45 -14.63
C LEU A 105 -5.78 -8.62 -15.10
N ASN A 106 -6.99 -9.05 -14.78
CA ASN A 106 -8.22 -8.30 -15.00
C ASN A 106 -8.86 -7.92 -13.66
N LEU A 107 -9.41 -6.71 -13.62
CA LEU A 107 -10.28 -6.22 -12.56
C LEU A 107 -11.70 -6.16 -13.10
N ASP A 108 -12.63 -6.95 -12.53
CA ASP A 108 -14.06 -6.87 -12.84
C ASP A 108 -14.77 -6.26 -11.64
N LEU A 109 -15.39 -5.09 -11.86
CA LEU A 109 -16.13 -4.35 -10.84
C LEU A 109 -17.61 -4.55 -11.03
N ARG A 110 -18.20 -5.34 -10.13
CA ARG A 110 -19.63 -5.67 -10.17
C ARG A 110 -20.39 -4.88 -9.13
N LYS A 111 -21.45 -4.25 -9.54
CA LYS A 111 -22.36 -3.60 -8.60
C LYS A 111 -23.39 -4.64 -8.10
N GLU A 112 -23.40 -4.85 -6.80
CA GLU A 112 -24.34 -5.72 -6.11
C GLU A 112 -25.15 -4.90 -5.11
N ARG A 113 -26.44 -4.69 -5.42
CA ARG A 113 -27.34 -3.85 -4.60
C ARG A 113 -26.69 -2.48 -4.32
N ASP A 114 -26.32 -2.22 -3.08
CA ASP A 114 -25.73 -0.95 -2.63
C ASP A 114 -24.18 -1.02 -2.48
N SER A 115 -23.56 -2.10 -2.93
CA SER A 115 -22.11 -2.31 -2.81
C SER A 115 -21.46 -2.63 -4.15
N VAL A 116 -20.17 -2.46 -4.21
CA VAL A 116 -19.32 -2.88 -5.32
C VAL A 116 -18.51 -4.09 -4.87
N ILE A 117 -18.37 -5.10 -5.70
CA ILE A 117 -17.44 -6.20 -5.51
C ILE A 117 -16.40 -6.10 -6.62
N VAL A 118 -15.13 -6.19 -6.23
CA VAL A 118 -14.01 -6.27 -7.16
C VAL A 118 -13.58 -7.73 -7.25
N GLN A 119 -13.58 -8.26 -8.45
CA GLN A 119 -12.97 -9.54 -8.76
C GLN A 119 -11.61 -9.28 -9.43
N PHE A 120 -10.57 -9.83 -8.87
CA PHE A 120 -9.23 -9.87 -9.45
C PHE A 120 -9.05 -11.25 -10.11
N SER A 121 -8.78 -11.26 -11.39
CA SER A 121 -8.60 -12.51 -12.15
C SER A 121 -7.24 -12.50 -12.83
N LEU A 122 -6.40 -13.45 -12.45
CA LEU A 122 -5.09 -13.70 -13.05
C LEU A 122 -5.15 -14.95 -13.89
N LYS A 123 -4.64 -14.87 -15.11
CA LYS A 123 -4.56 -16.02 -16.02
C LYS A 123 -3.35 -15.92 -16.95
N PRO A 124 -2.86 -17.03 -17.51
CA PRO A 124 -1.88 -17.00 -18.60
C PRO A 124 -2.40 -16.23 -19.81
N GLN A 125 -1.45 -15.65 -20.59
CA GLN A 125 -1.74 -15.08 -21.91
C GLN A 125 -2.06 -16.17 -22.92
#